data_fec5a1e9776fdce05ef39804d1e5d6b3
#
_entry.id   fec5a1e9776fdce05ef39804d1e5d6b3
#
_cell.length_a   1.000
_cell.length_b   1.000
_cell.length_c   1.000
_cell.angle_alpha   90.00
_cell.angle_beta   90.00
_cell.angle_gamma   90.00
#
_symmetry.space_group_name_H-M   'P 1'
#
loop_
_entity.id
_entity.type
_entity.pdbx_description
1 polymer ?
#
loop_
_entity_poly.entity_id
_entity_poly.type
_entity_poly.pdbx_seq_one_letter_code
_entity_poly.pdbx_strand_id
1 'polypeptide(L)'
;MSKAREIVEYLDRLGRLTRAFQYSACLNPAQWEALRFLSQANRYSRTPGALASFLGTTKGTVSQTLTTLEEKGYIARVRSETDRRCVDLVLTEAGEALMQQDPLRELEATVGRLDEALLDQINRMLRDLLQDLQLRSQMRHFGVCRRCDNVVPLDSESAACGGYRCGLTGEPIVEAESGKICMNFQAAAPKEC
;
A
#
# COMPACT_ATOMS: atom_id res chain seq x y z
N MET A 1 -19.69 12.12 25.79
CA MET A 1 -19.26 11.81 24.43
C MET A 1 -19.34 10.29 24.25
N SER A 2 -19.80 9.77 23.09
CA SER A 2 -19.82 8.33 22.89
C SER A 2 -18.40 7.82 22.60
N LYS A 3 -18.10 6.55 22.95
CA LYS A 3 -16.81 5.92 22.63
C LYS A 3 -16.47 5.97 21.13
N ALA A 4 -17.48 5.82 20.26
CA ALA A 4 -17.29 5.94 18.82
C ALA A 4 -16.79 7.34 18.40
N ARG A 5 -17.37 8.39 18.97
CA ARG A 5 -16.95 9.77 18.71
C ARG A 5 -15.52 10.01 19.17
N GLU A 6 -15.17 9.51 20.34
CA GLU A 6 -13.82 9.61 20.89
C GLU A 6 -12.78 8.91 20.00
N ILE A 7 -13.08 7.70 19.51
CA ILE A 7 -12.22 6.98 18.55
C ILE A 7 -12.02 7.80 17.28
N VAL A 8 -13.08 8.36 16.70
CA VAL A 8 -12.98 9.20 15.48
C VAL A 8 -12.08 10.42 15.71
N GLU A 9 -12.19 11.07 16.88
CA GLU A 9 -11.34 12.21 17.23
C GLU A 9 -9.86 11.80 17.38
N TYR A 10 -9.57 10.63 17.96
CA TYR A 10 -8.20 10.13 18.03
C TYR A 10 -7.64 9.81 16.66
N LEU A 11 -8.40 9.15 15.78
CA LEU A 11 -7.98 8.86 14.41
C LEU A 11 -7.67 10.13 13.62
N ASP A 12 -8.54 11.15 13.73
CA ASP A 12 -8.33 12.45 13.07
C ASP A 12 -7.10 13.18 13.62
N ARG A 13 -6.89 13.18 14.94
CA ARG A 13 -5.70 13.80 15.56
C ARG A 13 -4.43 13.06 15.19
N LEU A 14 -4.43 11.73 15.20
CA LEU A 14 -3.28 10.93 14.76
C LEU A 14 -2.96 11.20 13.29
N GLY A 15 -3.96 11.27 12.42
CA GLY A 15 -3.78 11.63 11.02
C GLY A 15 -3.14 13.01 10.81
N ARG A 16 -3.54 14.01 11.59
CA ARG A 16 -2.91 15.34 11.54
C ARG A 16 -1.48 15.34 12.04
N LEU A 17 -1.20 14.66 13.15
CA LEU A 17 0.15 14.57 13.72
C LEU A 17 1.11 13.84 12.77
N THR A 18 0.71 12.69 12.26
CA THR A 18 1.53 11.91 11.33
C THR A 18 1.79 12.67 10.03
N ARG A 19 0.83 13.45 9.55
CA ARG A 19 1.02 14.32 8.40
C ARG A 19 1.99 15.48 8.66
N ALA A 20 1.97 16.05 9.87
CA ALA A 20 2.91 17.11 10.26
C ALA A 20 4.37 16.61 10.30
N PHE A 21 4.60 15.37 10.78
CA PHE A 21 5.94 14.77 10.79
C PHE A 21 6.54 14.55 9.40
N GLN A 22 5.69 14.45 8.37
CA GLN A 22 6.12 14.17 6.99
C GLN A 22 6.68 15.39 6.24
N TYR A 23 6.76 16.55 6.87
CA TYR A 23 7.54 17.68 6.32
C TYR A 23 9.01 17.56 6.77
N SER A 24 9.72 16.61 6.21
CA SER A 24 11.10 16.27 6.54
C SER A 24 11.89 15.91 5.29
N ALA A 25 13.22 15.93 5.37
CA ALA A 25 14.12 15.59 4.25
C ALA A 25 13.81 16.38 2.96
N CYS A 26 13.34 17.62 3.08
CA CYS A 26 12.87 18.44 1.94
C CYS A 26 11.76 17.79 1.11
N LEU A 27 10.99 16.89 1.70
CA LEU A 27 9.80 16.28 1.11
C LEU A 27 8.53 16.76 1.82
N ASN A 28 7.42 16.72 1.08
CA ASN A 28 6.08 16.94 1.61
C ASN A 28 5.36 15.60 1.83
N PRO A 29 4.20 15.59 2.53
CA PRO A 29 3.45 14.36 2.78
C PRO A 29 3.10 13.54 1.54
N ALA A 30 2.71 14.18 0.43
CA ALA A 30 2.34 13.47 -0.78
C ALA A 30 3.55 12.75 -1.43
N GLN A 31 4.74 13.32 -1.31
CA GLN A 31 5.98 12.70 -1.78
C GLN A 31 6.35 11.49 -0.91
N TRP A 32 6.23 11.60 0.41
CA TRP A 32 6.44 10.47 1.31
C TRP A 32 5.41 9.35 1.08
N GLU A 33 4.14 9.69 0.89
CA GLU A 33 3.08 8.72 0.58
C GLU A 33 3.36 7.98 -0.73
N ALA A 34 3.86 8.70 -1.75
CA ALA A 34 4.26 8.09 -3.03
C ALA A 34 5.43 7.11 -2.87
N LEU A 35 6.48 7.49 -2.13
CA LEU A 35 7.63 6.62 -1.88
C LEU A 35 7.21 5.36 -1.10
N ARG A 36 6.40 5.51 -0.04
CA ARG A 36 5.86 4.37 0.73
C ARG A 36 5.02 3.43 -0.13
N PHE A 37 4.14 4.00 -0.96
CA PHE A 37 3.37 3.18 -1.88
C PHE A 37 4.28 2.36 -2.80
N LEU A 38 5.28 2.98 -3.41
CA LEU A 38 6.19 2.31 -4.33
C LEU A 38 7.04 1.23 -3.65
N SER A 39 7.45 1.44 -2.39
CA SER A 39 8.19 0.43 -1.62
C SER A 39 7.35 -0.81 -1.31
N GLN A 40 6.04 -0.64 -1.17
CA GLN A 40 5.10 -1.69 -0.79
C GLN A 40 4.27 -2.24 -1.96
N ALA A 41 4.25 -1.57 -3.11
CA ALA A 41 3.47 -1.99 -4.27
C ALA A 41 4.08 -3.23 -4.95
N ASN A 42 3.23 -4.16 -5.37
CA ASN A 42 3.64 -5.26 -6.22
C ASN A 42 3.92 -4.78 -7.66
N ARG A 43 4.52 -5.63 -8.48
CA ARG A 43 4.89 -5.30 -9.87
C ARG A 43 3.74 -4.77 -10.74
N TYR A 44 2.50 -5.19 -10.49
CA TYR A 44 1.32 -4.71 -11.24
C TYR A 44 0.81 -3.35 -10.80
N SER A 45 1.25 -2.87 -9.65
CA SER A 45 0.74 -1.66 -9.01
C SER A 45 1.69 -0.48 -9.06
N ARG A 46 2.92 -0.67 -9.54
CA ARG A 46 3.94 0.38 -9.63
C ARG A 46 3.71 1.33 -10.80
N THR A 47 2.49 1.82 -10.97
CA THR A 47 2.12 2.71 -12.07
C THR A 47 1.59 4.05 -11.57
N PRO A 48 1.73 5.15 -12.35
CA PRO A 48 1.15 6.45 -11.98
C PRO A 48 -0.36 6.38 -11.74
N GLY A 49 -1.06 5.54 -12.50
CA GLY A 49 -2.50 5.35 -12.36
C GLY A 49 -2.90 4.66 -11.06
N ALA A 50 -2.15 3.62 -10.67
CA ALA A 50 -2.37 2.94 -9.40
C ALA A 50 -2.09 3.87 -8.22
N LEU A 51 -0.99 4.64 -8.26
CA LEU A 51 -0.66 5.63 -7.23
C LEU A 51 -1.76 6.69 -7.10
N ALA A 52 -2.27 7.23 -8.21
CA ALA A 52 -3.35 8.22 -8.18
C ALA A 52 -4.62 7.65 -7.52
N SER A 53 -4.97 6.41 -7.85
CA SER A 53 -6.12 5.72 -7.23
C SER A 53 -5.89 5.43 -5.75
N PHE A 54 -4.67 5.05 -5.36
CA PHE A 54 -4.32 4.76 -3.97
C PHE A 54 -4.39 6.02 -3.09
N LEU A 55 -3.85 7.14 -3.59
CA LEU A 55 -3.86 8.42 -2.88
C LEU A 55 -5.21 9.16 -2.95
N GLY A 56 -6.17 8.64 -3.72
CA GLY A 56 -7.46 9.32 -3.91
C GLY A 56 -7.32 10.72 -4.55
N THR A 57 -6.36 10.91 -5.46
CA THR A 57 -6.04 12.20 -6.07
C THR A 57 -6.04 12.14 -7.59
N THR A 58 -5.84 13.29 -8.25
CA THR A 58 -5.86 13.36 -9.71
C THR A 58 -4.55 12.87 -10.33
N LYS A 59 -4.62 12.36 -11.57
CA LYS A 59 -3.43 11.98 -12.34
C LYS A 59 -2.45 13.15 -12.52
N GLY A 60 -2.96 14.38 -12.65
CA GLY A 60 -2.14 15.59 -12.78
C GLY A 60 -1.31 15.85 -11.50
N THR A 61 -1.94 15.78 -10.33
CA THR A 61 -1.27 15.94 -9.03
C THR A 61 -0.17 14.88 -8.84
N VAL A 62 -0.48 13.61 -9.15
CA VAL A 62 0.50 12.52 -9.08
C VAL A 62 1.65 12.74 -10.06
N SER A 63 1.35 13.16 -11.30
CA SER A 63 2.41 13.44 -12.28
C SER A 63 3.41 14.46 -11.78
N GLN A 64 2.95 15.53 -11.14
CA GLN A 64 3.80 16.57 -10.56
C GLN A 64 4.63 16.05 -9.39
N THR A 65 4.02 15.27 -8.50
CA THR A 65 4.73 14.61 -7.39
C THR A 65 5.83 13.68 -7.91
N LEU A 66 5.52 12.86 -8.90
CA LEU A 66 6.48 11.93 -9.51
C LEU A 66 7.63 12.65 -10.23
N THR A 67 7.33 13.73 -10.97
CA THR A 67 8.38 14.52 -11.63
C THR A 67 9.36 15.06 -10.60
N THR A 68 8.86 15.64 -9.50
CA THR A 68 9.74 16.15 -8.44
C THR A 68 10.57 15.05 -7.77
N LEU A 69 10.00 13.86 -7.55
CA LEU A 69 10.74 12.73 -6.96
C LEU A 69 11.80 12.18 -7.89
N GLU A 70 11.53 12.16 -9.20
CA GLU A 70 12.47 11.75 -10.23
C GLU A 70 13.61 12.76 -10.38
N GLU A 71 13.32 14.08 -10.40
CA GLU A 71 14.32 15.15 -10.38
C GLU A 71 15.25 15.10 -9.15
N LYS A 72 14.70 14.68 -8.01
CA LYS A 72 15.47 14.43 -6.78
C LYS A 72 16.25 13.11 -6.80
N GLY A 73 16.06 12.28 -7.81
CA GLY A 73 16.74 11.00 -7.97
C GLY A 73 16.24 9.89 -7.05
N TYR A 74 15.04 10.02 -6.45
CA TYR A 74 14.50 9.01 -5.54
C TYR A 74 13.69 7.91 -6.24
N ILE A 75 13.18 8.20 -7.43
CA ILE A 75 12.47 7.24 -8.27
C ILE A 75 13.00 7.29 -9.71
N ALA A 76 12.76 6.21 -10.44
CA ALA A 76 12.97 6.15 -11.88
C ALA A 76 11.72 5.62 -12.57
N ARG A 77 11.52 6.07 -13.82
CA ARG A 77 10.52 5.52 -14.73
C ARG A 77 11.20 4.53 -15.67
N VAL A 78 10.73 3.28 -15.62
CA VAL A 78 11.24 2.22 -16.49
C VAL A 78 10.10 1.72 -17.39
N ARG A 79 10.44 1.22 -18.57
CA ARG A 79 9.44 0.58 -19.42
C ARG A 79 9.00 -0.72 -18.75
N SER A 80 7.68 -0.93 -18.70
CA SER A 80 7.13 -2.17 -18.13
C SER A 80 7.56 -3.37 -18.98
N GLU A 81 7.97 -4.42 -18.30
CA GLU A 81 8.33 -5.70 -18.96
C GLU A 81 7.07 -6.44 -19.44
N THR A 82 5.93 -6.19 -18.80
CA THR A 82 4.65 -6.85 -19.09
C THR A 82 3.83 -6.15 -20.18
N ASP A 83 3.90 -4.80 -20.24
CA ASP A 83 3.23 -4.01 -21.28
C ASP A 83 4.10 -2.80 -21.66
N ARG A 84 4.68 -2.84 -22.85
CA ARG A 84 5.56 -1.78 -23.39
C ARG A 84 4.88 -0.40 -23.52
N ARG A 85 3.54 -0.33 -23.40
CA ARG A 85 2.78 0.92 -23.37
C ARG A 85 2.70 1.55 -21.99
N CYS A 86 3.06 0.77 -20.97
CA CYS A 86 3.03 1.18 -19.58
C CYS A 86 4.42 1.57 -19.08
N VAL A 87 4.43 2.48 -18.12
CA VAL A 87 5.61 2.91 -17.40
C VAL A 87 5.50 2.40 -15.97
N ASP A 88 6.49 1.66 -15.53
CA ASP A 88 6.63 1.23 -14.15
C ASP A 88 7.48 2.25 -13.38
N LEU A 89 7.10 2.49 -12.14
CA LEU A 89 7.80 3.35 -11.20
C LEU A 89 8.61 2.48 -10.25
N VAL A 90 9.88 2.77 -10.13
CA VAL A 90 10.78 2.04 -9.22
C VAL A 90 11.50 3.02 -8.29
N LEU A 91 11.76 2.60 -7.06
CA LEU A 91 12.67 3.32 -6.18
C LEU A 91 14.09 3.14 -6.71
N THR A 92 14.89 4.21 -6.63
CA THR A 92 16.34 4.12 -6.82
C THR A 92 17.00 3.70 -5.49
N GLU A 93 18.29 3.38 -5.53
CA GLU A 93 19.07 3.15 -4.30
C GLU A 93 18.97 4.32 -3.32
N ALA A 94 18.98 5.57 -3.82
CA ALA A 94 18.78 6.76 -3.01
C ALA A 94 17.37 6.82 -2.41
N GLY A 95 16.35 6.41 -3.18
CA GLY A 95 14.97 6.30 -2.69
C GLY A 95 14.81 5.24 -1.61
N GLU A 96 15.42 4.07 -1.79
CA GLU A 96 15.42 3.00 -0.78
C GLU A 96 16.16 3.41 0.50
N ALA A 97 17.32 4.06 0.37
CA ALA A 97 18.05 4.59 1.52
C ALA A 97 17.25 5.66 2.27
N LEU A 98 16.52 6.53 1.54
CA LEU A 98 15.66 7.54 2.14
C LEU A 98 14.51 6.90 2.93
N MET A 99 13.94 5.78 2.50
CA MET A 99 12.90 5.06 3.23
C MET A 99 13.34 4.58 4.62
N GLN A 100 14.65 4.45 4.87
CA GLN A 100 15.16 4.19 6.23
C GLN A 100 14.98 5.38 7.18
N GLN A 101 14.70 6.57 6.63
CA GLN A 101 14.46 7.81 7.37
C GLN A 101 12.97 8.22 7.33
N ASP A 102 12.08 7.30 6.97
CA ASP A 102 10.63 7.57 6.91
C ASP A 102 10.14 8.09 8.28
N PRO A 103 9.52 9.29 8.33
CA PRO A 103 8.98 9.87 9.58
C PRO A 103 7.98 8.97 10.31
N LEU A 104 7.32 8.04 9.62
CA LEU A 104 6.38 7.11 10.25
C LEU A 104 7.05 5.98 11.04
N ARG A 105 8.38 5.81 10.94
CA ARG A 105 9.10 4.78 11.72
C ARG A 105 9.02 5.02 13.23
N GLU A 106 8.92 6.27 13.66
CA GLU A 106 8.72 6.58 15.07
C GLU A 106 7.34 6.12 15.57
N LEU A 107 6.31 6.30 14.74
CA LEU A 107 4.97 5.77 15.03
C LEU A 107 4.99 4.23 15.02
N GLU A 108 5.64 3.62 14.04
CA GLU A 108 5.82 2.16 13.96
C GLU A 108 6.49 1.62 15.22
N ALA A 109 7.59 2.25 15.66
CA ALA A 109 8.28 1.87 16.90
C ALA A 109 7.40 2.05 18.15
N THR A 110 6.53 3.06 18.17
CA THR A 110 5.59 3.30 19.26
C THR A 110 4.51 2.22 19.30
N VAL A 111 3.92 1.91 18.16
CA VAL A 111 2.91 0.84 18.03
C VAL A 111 3.53 -0.53 18.34
N GLY A 112 4.76 -0.79 17.89
CA GLY A 112 5.48 -2.05 18.13
C GLY A 112 5.83 -2.36 19.58
N ARG A 113 5.56 -1.43 20.52
CA ARG A 113 5.69 -1.70 21.99
C ARG A 113 4.48 -2.39 22.59
N LEU A 114 3.39 -2.49 21.85
CA LEU A 114 2.19 -3.21 22.27
C LEU A 114 2.42 -4.72 22.20
N ASP A 115 1.69 -5.46 23.03
CA ASP A 115 1.72 -6.93 22.93
C ASP A 115 1.11 -7.42 21.60
N GLU A 116 1.50 -8.60 21.18
CA GLU A 116 1.15 -9.15 19.87
C GLU A 116 -0.37 -9.35 19.71
N ALA A 117 -1.06 -9.76 20.77
CA ALA A 117 -2.52 -9.97 20.74
C ALA A 117 -3.26 -8.65 20.53
N LEU A 118 -2.79 -7.57 21.16
CA LEU A 118 -3.34 -6.23 20.99
C LEU A 118 -3.02 -5.67 19.60
N LEU A 119 -1.81 -5.89 19.10
CA LEU A 119 -1.42 -5.53 17.72
C LEU A 119 -2.33 -6.20 16.69
N ASP A 120 -2.59 -7.49 16.85
CA ASP A 120 -3.50 -8.24 15.98
C ASP A 120 -4.94 -7.71 16.03
N GLN A 121 -5.42 -7.36 17.22
CA GLN A 121 -6.75 -6.82 17.40
C GLN A 121 -6.90 -5.44 16.73
N ILE A 122 -5.96 -4.54 16.96
CA ILE A 122 -5.93 -3.20 16.36
C ILE A 122 -5.81 -3.31 14.84
N ASN A 123 -4.93 -4.17 14.35
CA ASN A 123 -4.74 -4.38 12.91
C ASN A 123 -6.02 -4.87 12.22
N ARG A 124 -6.72 -5.84 12.82
CA ARG A 124 -8.03 -6.29 12.30
C ARG A 124 -9.03 -5.15 12.27
N MET A 125 -9.21 -4.46 13.40
CA MET A 125 -10.19 -3.38 13.54
C MET A 125 -9.95 -2.23 12.54
N LEU A 126 -8.71 -1.74 12.43
CA LEU A 126 -8.37 -0.64 11.53
C LEU A 126 -8.53 -1.04 10.06
N ARG A 127 -8.14 -2.26 9.70
CA ARG A 127 -8.33 -2.78 8.37
C ARG A 127 -9.81 -2.88 8.00
N ASP A 128 -10.63 -3.46 8.87
CA ASP A 128 -12.05 -3.67 8.61
C ASP A 128 -12.78 -2.32 8.51
N LEU A 129 -12.43 -1.35 9.36
CA LEU A 129 -12.91 0.03 9.26
C LEU A 129 -12.51 0.70 7.94
N LEU A 130 -11.24 0.57 7.54
CA LEU A 130 -10.75 1.13 6.27
C LEU A 130 -11.49 0.52 5.09
N GLN A 131 -11.69 -0.80 5.09
CA GLN A 131 -12.39 -1.52 4.03
C GLN A 131 -13.85 -1.09 3.91
N ASP A 132 -14.58 -0.94 5.03
CA ASP A 132 -15.95 -0.46 5.04
C ASP A 132 -16.07 0.97 4.50
N LEU A 133 -15.16 1.86 4.91
CA LEU A 133 -15.12 3.24 4.39
C LEU A 133 -14.80 3.29 2.90
N GLN A 134 -13.89 2.45 2.39
CA GLN A 134 -13.59 2.36 0.97
C GLN A 134 -14.79 1.88 0.15
N LEU A 135 -15.51 0.86 0.65
CA LEU A 135 -16.74 0.36 0.02
C LEU A 135 -17.80 1.46 -0.12
N ARG A 136 -18.04 2.22 0.95
CA ARG A 136 -19.04 3.30 0.97
C ARG A 136 -18.67 4.49 0.07
N SER A 137 -17.38 4.80 -0.03
CA SER A 137 -16.89 5.92 -0.82
C SER A 137 -16.62 5.60 -2.28
N GLN A 138 -16.92 4.38 -2.74
CA GLN A 138 -16.63 3.89 -4.09
C GLN A 138 -15.15 4.05 -4.50
N MET A 139 -14.26 4.14 -3.51
CA MET A 139 -12.82 4.18 -3.74
C MET A 139 -12.33 2.80 -4.17
N ARG A 140 -11.29 2.78 -5.00
CA ARG A 140 -10.65 1.51 -5.38
C ARG A 140 -10.07 0.84 -4.13
N HIS A 141 -10.31 -0.45 -4.01
CA HIS A 141 -9.75 -1.26 -2.93
C HIS A 141 -8.31 -1.61 -3.25
N PHE A 142 -7.48 -1.54 -2.23
CA PHE A 142 -6.11 -1.99 -2.26
C PHE A 142 -5.90 -2.96 -1.10
N GLY A 143 -5.14 -3.99 -1.34
CA GLY A 143 -4.81 -4.98 -0.31
C GLY A 143 -3.68 -5.87 -0.79
N VAL A 144 -3.38 -6.91 -0.02
CA VAL A 144 -2.26 -7.82 -0.29
C VAL A 144 -2.75 -9.17 -0.82
N CYS A 145 -1.94 -9.84 -1.65
CA CYS A 145 -2.33 -11.11 -2.27
C CYS A 145 -2.77 -12.17 -1.25
N ARG A 146 -2.15 -12.25 -0.09
CA ARG A 146 -2.53 -13.20 0.98
C ARG A 146 -3.99 -13.11 1.44
N ARG A 147 -4.71 -12.05 1.09
CA ARG A 147 -6.09 -11.76 1.50
C ARG A 147 -6.99 -11.47 0.31
N CYS A 148 -6.57 -11.85 -0.89
CA CYS A 148 -7.26 -11.53 -2.13
C CYS A 148 -8.07 -12.74 -2.60
N ASP A 149 -9.34 -12.55 -2.95
CA ASP A 149 -10.21 -13.59 -3.49
C ASP A 149 -9.75 -14.14 -4.84
N ASN A 150 -8.94 -13.37 -5.57
CA ASN A 150 -8.36 -13.83 -6.83
C ASN A 150 -7.15 -14.76 -6.65
N VAL A 151 -6.75 -15.08 -5.43
CA VAL A 151 -5.64 -16.00 -5.19
C VAL A 151 -6.16 -17.42 -5.19
N VAL A 152 -5.59 -18.24 -6.08
CA VAL A 152 -5.91 -19.66 -6.18
C VAL A 152 -4.67 -20.51 -5.89
N PRO A 153 -4.82 -21.64 -5.21
CA PRO A 153 -3.72 -22.59 -5.01
C PRO A 153 -3.20 -23.08 -6.36
N LEU A 154 -1.90 -23.33 -6.44
CA LEU A 154 -1.31 -24.12 -7.54
C LEU A 154 -1.63 -25.60 -7.31
N ASP A 155 -2.03 -26.32 -8.35
CA ASP A 155 -2.28 -27.76 -8.28
C ASP A 155 -1.01 -28.47 -7.79
N SER A 156 -1.21 -29.51 -6.97
CA SER A 156 -0.17 -30.23 -6.23
C SER A 156 0.93 -30.87 -7.08
N GLU A 157 0.73 -31.03 -8.38
CA GLU A 157 1.75 -31.57 -9.31
C GLU A 157 2.80 -30.53 -9.74
N SER A 158 2.49 -29.20 -9.61
CA SER A 158 3.41 -28.11 -9.97
C SER A 158 4.06 -27.46 -8.75
N ALA A 159 3.69 -27.83 -7.55
CA ALA A 159 4.08 -27.18 -6.30
C ALA A 159 5.02 -28.05 -5.49
N ALA A 160 6.30 -28.06 -5.83
CA ALA A 160 7.32 -28.61 -4.93
C ALA A 160 7.38 -27.88 -3.57
N CYS A 161 6.65 -26.76 -3.40
CA CYS A 161 6.59 -25.94 -2.18
C CYS A 161 5.30 -25.11 -2.12
N GLY A 162 4.09 -25.72 -2.11
CA GLY A 162 2.83 -25.04 -1.77
C GLY A 162 2.69 -23.61 -2.31
N GLY A 163 2.49 -23.43 -3.61
CA GLY A 163 2.43 -22.13 -4.25
C GLY A 163 1.01 -21.63 -4.52
N TYR A 164 0.90 -20.35 -4.82
CA TYR A 164 -0.33 -19.69 -5.24
C TYR A 164 -0.14 -19.00 -6.58
N ARG A 165 -1.23 -18.83 -7.33
CA ARG A 165 -1.25 -17.98 -8.54
C ARG A 165 -2.35 -16.94 -8.45
N CYS A 166 -2.17 -15.85 -9.17
CA CYS A 166 -3.21 -14.83 -9.33
C CYS A 166 -4.23 -15.30 -10.37
N GLY A 167 -5.49 -15.41 -10.00
CA GLY A 167 -6.58 -15.80 -10.90
C GLY A 167 -6.86 -14.77 -12.01
N LEU A 168 -6.44 -13.50 -11.84
CA LEU A 168 -6.60 -12.46 -12.86
C LEU A 168 -5.49 -12.51 -13.92
N THR A 169 -4.25 -12.71 -13.51
CA THR A 169 -3.09 -12.69 -14.42
C THR A 169 -2.64 -14.09 -14.84
N GLY A 170 -3.08 -15.12 -14.11
CA GLY A 170 -2.61 -16.49 -14.29
C GLY A 170 -1.20 -16.75 -13.77
N GLU A 171 -0.48 -15.72 -13.33
CA GLU A 171 0.92 -15.84 -12.94
C GLU A 171 1.13 -16.31 -11.51
N PRO A 172 2.23 -17.04 -11.23
CA PRO A 172 2.55 -17.45 -9.87
C PRO A 172 2.85 -16.23 -8.98
N ILE A 173 2.39 -16.31 -7.73
CA ILE A 173 2.66 -15.31 -6.70
C ILE A 173 3.89 -15.75 -5.94
N VAL A 174 5.00 -15.03 -6.12
CA VAL A 174 6.22 -15.26 -5.33
C VAL A 174 6.04 -14.73 -3.91
N GLU A 175 6.62 -15.42 -2.93
CA GLU A 175 6.45 -15.09 -1.50
C GLU A 175 6.80 -13.63 -1.19
N ALA A 176 7.88 -13.09 -1.78
CA ALA A 176 8.30 -11.70 -1.61
C ALA A 176 7.25 -10.66 -2.09
N GLU A 177 6.33 -11.04 -2.99
CA GLU A 177 5.27 -10.18 -3.51
C GLU A 177 3.92 -10.43 -2.84
N SER A 178 3.75 -11.55 -2.13
CA SER A 178 2.47 -11.96 -1.53
C SER A 178 1.94 -10.99 -0.48
N GLY A 179 2.85 -10.28 0.20
CA GLY A 179 2.55 -9.24 1.20
C GLY A 179 2.50 -7.83 0.63
N LYS A 180 2.72 -7.62 -0.68
CA LYS A 180 2.75 -6.29 -1.29
C LYS A 180 1.36 -5.81 -1.73
N ILE A 181 1.21 -4.48 -1.81
CA ILE A 181 -0.03 -3.80 -2.19
C ILE A 181 -0.35 -4.09 -3.66
N CYS A 182 -1.58 -4.57 -3.91
CA CYS A 182 -2.10 -4.85 -5.24
C CYS A 182 -3.27 -3.92 -5.58
N MET A 183 -3.20 -3.26 -6.75
CA MET A 183 -4.28 -2.42 -7.29
C MET A 183 -5.47 -3.23 -7.79
N ASN A 184 -5.28 -4.51 -8.08
CA ASN A 184 -6.31 -5.43 -8.54
C ASN A 184 -6.85 -6.31 -7.39
N PHE A 185 -6.62 -5.87 -6.15
CA PHE A 185 -7.10 -6.56 -4.97
C PHE A 185 -8.62 -6.66 -4.97
N GLN A 186 -9.12 -7.85 -4.68
CA GLN A 186 -10.52 -8.11 -4.42
C GLN A 186 -10.65 -8.62 -2.99
N ALA A 187 -11.39 -7.88 -2.18
CA ALA A 187 -11.64 -8.29 -0.81
C ALA A 187 -12.56 -9.52 -0.81
N ALA A 188 -12.26 -10.49 0.05
CA ALA A 188 -13.18 -11.57 0.33
C ALA A 188 -14.52 -11.01 0.81
N ALA A 189 -15.61 -11.52 0.25
CA ALA A 189 -16.92 -11.17 0.76
C ALA A 189 -17.00 -11.52 2.25
N PRO A 190 -17.60 -10.66 3.10
CA PRO A 190 -17.80 -11.01 4.49
C PRO A 190 -18.54 -12.36 4.51
N LYS A 191 -17.97 -13.36 5.19
CA LYS A 191 -18.68 -14.60 5.44
C LYS A 191 -19.88 -14.24 6.31
N GLU A 192 -21.07 -14.31 5.73
CA GLU A 192 -22.30 -14.22 6.51
C GLU A 192 -22.25 -15.34 7.56
N CYS A 193 -22.28 -14.92 8.84
CA CYS A 193 -22.44 -15.82 9.97
C CYS A 193 -23.91 -16.23 10.13
#